data_eda3dc6b6dbf6424008818128af71e5f
#
_entry.id   eda3dc6b6dbf6424008818128af71e5f
#
_cell.length_a   1.000
_cell.length_b   1.000
_cell.length_c   1.000
_cell.angle_alpha   90.00
_cell.angle_beta   90.00
_cell.angle_gamma   90.00
#
_symmetry.space_group_name_H-M   'P 1'
#
loop_
_entity.id
_entity.type
_entity.pdbx_description
1 polymer ?
#
loop_
_entity_poly.entity_id
_entity_poly.type
_entity_poly.pdbx_seq_one_letter_code
_entity_poly.pdbx_strand_id
1 'polypeptide(L)'
;MMDFLKWYLLLLVLGVVNLPVTWSVFQKLHSRGVYLSKVVGLLLWGFVYWWLNSIGLLKNDLASAVSVLAVLLVLNFFVAWKIGLTQLLDWFTSKSKIFITTELVFLLTFVFWAVVRAANPDIIHTEKFMEMAFINGILKSPSIPPQDPWLSGYSISYY
;
A
#
# COMPACT_ATOMS: atom_id res chain seq x y z
N MET A 1 16.99 -7.92 -6.81
CA MET A 1 17.43 -6.97 -5.78
C MET A 1 16.80 -5.59 -5.95
N MET A 2 16.76 -5.03 -7.17
CA MET A 2 16.11 -3.71 -7.41
C MET A 2 14.62 -3.68 -7.06
N ASP A 3 13.86 -4.72 -7.35
CA ASP A 3 12.41 -4.72 -7.08
C ASP A 3 12.10 -4.83 -5.58
N PHE A 4 12.89 -5.59 -4.83
CA PHE A 4 12.82 -5.61 -3.37
C PHE A 4 12.95 -4.19 -2.79
N LEU A 5 13.95 -3.44 -3.24
CA LEU A 5 14.21 -2.08 -2.75
C LEU A 5 13.07 -1.11 -3.11
N LYS A 6 12.53 -1.22 -4.34
CA LYS A 6 11.39 -0.41 -4.78
C LYS A 6 10.15 -0.66 -3.92
N TRP A 7 9.81 -1.92 -3.66
CA TRP A 7 8.68 -2.28 -2.82
C TRP A 7 8.86 -1.83 -1.37
N TYR A 8 10.05 -2.04 -0.81
CA TYR A 8 10.36 -1.57 0.53
C TYR A 8 10.21 -0.07 0.67
N LEU A 9 10.80 0.70 -0.27
CA LEU A 9 10.71 2.16 -0.28
C LEU A 9 9.27 2.65 -0.47
N LEU A 10 8.50 2.02 -1.35
CA LEU A 10 7.09 2.35 -1.54
C LEU A 10 6.30 2.17 -0.24
N LEU A 11 6.46 1.05 0.45
CA LEU A 11 5.78 0.79 1.72
C LEU A 11 6.24 1.74 2.83
N LEU A 12 7.52 2.10 2.84
CA LEU A 12 8.06 3.10 3.76
C LEU A 12 7.41 4.47 3.53
N VAL A 13 7.36 4.92 2.28
CA VAL A 13 6.71 6.19 1.89
C VAL A 13 5.24 6.17 2.28
N LEU A 14 4.50 5.12 1.92
CA LEU A 14 3.09 4.96 2.31
C LEU A 14 2.90 5.02 3.82
N GLY A 15 3.78 4.37 4.58
CA GLY A 15 3.75 4.39 6.04
C GLY A 15 3.94 5.79 6.60
N VAL A 16 4.96 6.52 6.12
CA VAL A 16 5.28 7.88 6.59
C VAL A 16 4.16 8.85 6.20
N VAL A 17 3.70 8.80 4.96
CA VAL A 17 2.62 9.68 4.47
C VAL A 17 1.35 9.53 5.31
N ASN A 18 0.99 8.31 5.70
CA ASN A 18 -0.25 8.05 6.41
C ASN A 18 -0.14 8.12 7.95
N LEU A 19 1.01 8.48 8.49
CA LEU A 19 1.19 8.68 9.94
C LEU A 19 0.19 9.66 10.56
N PRO A 20 -0.12 10.84 9.98
CA PRO A 20 -1.09 11.76 10.57
C PRO A 20 -2.50 11.17 10.70
N VAL A 21 -2.96 10.48 9.67
CA VAL A 21 -4.28 9.81 9.70
C VAL A 21 -4.28 8.69 10.73
N THR A 22 -3.29 7.81 10.73
CA THR A 22 -3.21 6.71 11.71
C THR A 22 -3.10 7.25 13.13
N TRP A 23 -2.31 8.29 13.36
CA TRP A 23 -2.18 8.95 14.65
C TRP A 23 -3.52 9.52 15.14
N SER A 24 -4.34 10.09 14.25
CA SER A 24 -5.64 10.65 14.61
C SER A 24 -6.71 9.59 14.83
N VAL A 25 -6.69 8.51 14.03
CA VAL A 25 -7.68 7.42 14.13
C VAL A 25 -7.41 6.52 15.33
N PHE A 26 -6.15 6.17 15.57
CA PHE A 26 -5.75 5.22 16.60
C PHE A 26 -5.25 5.89 17.89
N GLN A 27 -5.89 6.97 18.31
CA GLN A 27 -5.49 7.74 19.48
C GLN A 27 -5.41 6.93 20.78
N LYS A 28 -6.24 5.88 20.91
CA LYS A 28 -6.29 5.02 22.09
C LYS A 28 -5.15 4.00 22.16
N LEU A 29 -4.43 3.77 21.07
CA LEU A 29 -3.29 2.87 21.08
C LEU A 29 -2.04 3.59 21.59
N HIS A 30 -1.19 2.88 22.33
CA HIS A 30 0.07 3.41 22.83
C HIS A 30 0.97 3.95 21.70
N SER A 31 1.02 3.23 20.56
CA SER A 31 1.77 3.62 19.37
C SER A 31 1.03 4.59 18.46
N ARG A 32 -0.20 4.99 18.79
CA ARG A 32 -1.06 5.81 17.93
C ARG A 32 -1.10 5.35 16.47
N GLY A 33 -1.08 4.04 16.26
CA GLY A 33 -1.19 3.44 14.94
C GLY A 33 0.10 3.39 14.11
N VAL A 34 1.27 3.75 14.66
CA VAL A 34 2.55 3.66 13.93
C VAL A 34 2.76 2.25 13.35
N TYR A 35 2.49 1.21 14.12
CA TYR A 35 2.60 -0.19 13.66
C TYR A 35 1.71 -0.53 12.47
N LEU A 36 0.63 0.21 12.29
CA LEU A 36 -0.38 -0.02 11.25
C LEU A 36 -0.22 0.93 10.06
N SER A 37 0.66 1.94 10.14
CA SER A 37 0.72 3.03 9.17
C SER A 37 0.95 2.55 7.73
N LYS A 38 1.84 1.57 7.53
CA LYS A 38 2.11 0.98 6.21
C LYS A 38 0.88 0.22 5.66
N VAL A 39 0.23 -0.56 6.52
CA VAL A 39 -0.97 -1.34 6.14
C VAL A 39 -2.12 -0.41 5.80
N VAL A 40 -2.38 0.59 6.65
CA VAL A 40 -3.42 1.61 6.42
C VAL A 40 -3.12 2.40 5.16
N GLY A 41 -1.86 2.80 4.95
CA GLY A 41 -1.43 3.51 3.76
C GLY A 41 -1.68 2.72 2.47
N LEU A 42 -1.29 1.44 2.46
CA LEU A 42 -1.51 0.55 1.32
C LEU A 42 -3.01 0.34 1.06
N LEU A 43 -3.78 0.11 2.13
CA LEU A 43 -5.22 -0.11 2.05
C LEU A 43 -5.95 1.14 1.52
N LEU A 44 -5.66 2.31 2.06
CA LEU A 44 -6.29 3.55 1.61
C LEU A 44 -5.93 3.86 0.16
N TRP A 45 -4.64 3.72 -0.21
CA TRP A 45 -4.21 3.96 -1.59
C TRP A 45 -4.86 2.98 -2.56
N GLY A 46 -4.83 1.69 -2.26
CA GLY A 46 -5.43 0.65 -3.10
C GLY A 46 -6.94 0.78 -3.20
N PHE A 47 -7.62 1.02 -2.07
CA PHE A 47 -9.08 1.17 -2.03
C PHE A 47 -9.57 2.40 -2.81
N VAL A 48 -8.96 3.56 -2.60
CA VAL A 48 -9.34 4.79 -3.31
C VAL A 48 -9.06 4.66 -4.80
N TYR A 49 -7.89 4.09 -5.16
CA TYR A 49 -7.55 3.83 -6.55
C TYR A 49 -8.56 2.87 -7.21
N TRP A 50 -8.85 1.74 -6.58
CA TRP A 50 -9.82 0.77 -7.07
C TRP A 50 -11.22 1.39 -7.21
N TRP A 51 -11.69 2.12 -6.20
CA TRP A 51 -13.01 2.74 -6.20
C TRP A 51 -13.17 3.77 -7.33
N LEU A 52 -12.22 4.69 -7.47
CA LEU A 52 -12.26 5.73 -8.51
C LEU A 52 -12.19 5.15 -9.94
N ASN A 53 -11.42 4.07 -10.12
CA ASN A 53 -11.42 3.34 -11.38
C ASN A 53 -12.74 2.62 -11.64
N SER A 54 -13.33 1.99 -10.63
CA SER A 54 -14.59 1.23 -10.75
C SER A 54 -15.78 2.12 -11.15
N ILE A 55 -15.79 3.38 -10.71
CA ILE A 55 -16.83 4.36 -11.12
C ILE A 55 -16.46 5.13 -12.39
N GLY A 56 -15.36 4.79 -13.04
CA GLY A 56 -14.94 5.37 -14.32
C GLY A 56 -14.34 6.77 -14.26
N LEU A 57 -13.99 7.28 -13.07
CA LEU A 57 -13.34 8.59 -12.92
C LEU A 57 -11.84 8.55 -13.25
N LEU A 58 -11.20 7.42 -13.07
CA LEU A 58 -9.79 7.21 -13.40
C LEU A 58 -9.63 6.03 -14.35
N LYS A 59 -8.49 6.01 -15.05
CA LYS A 59 -8.06 4.86 -15.84
C LYS A 59 -7.12 3.98 -15.02
N ASN A 60 -7.04 2.72 -15.36
CA ASN A 60 -6.11 1.79 -14.73
C ASN A 60 -4.69 1.98 -15.30
N ASP A 61 -4.02 3.04 -14.89
CA ASP A 61 -2.68 3.41 -15.32
C ASP A 61 -1.83 3.98 -14.18
N LEU A 62 -0.54 4.13 -14.43
CA LEU A 62 0.40 4.65 -13.45
C LEU A 62 0.10 6.11 -13.06
N ALA A 63 -0.35 6.93 -14.01
CA ALA A 63 -0.64 8.34 -13.74
C ALA A 63 -1.79 8.48 -12.74
N SER A 64 -2.83 7.66 -12.89
CA SER A 64 -3.96 7.58 -11.96
C SER A 64 -3.52 7.07 -10.58
N ALA A 65 -2.68 6.06 -10.52
CA ALA A 65 -2.14 5.56 -9.25
C ALA A 65 -1.33 6.62 -8.50
N VAL A 66 -0.48 7.36 -9.21
CA VAL A 66 0.30 8.47 -8.65
C VAL A 66 -0.61 9.63 -8.24
N SER A 67 -1.65 9.94 -9.01
CA SER A 67 -2.61 10.99 -8.67
C SER A 67 -3.34 10.70 -7.36
N VAL A 68 -3.77 9.46 -7.15
CA VAL A 68 -4.38 9.05 -5.86
C VAL A 68 -3.39 9.20 -4.71
N LEU A 69 -2.13 8.82 -4.91
CA LEU A 69 -1.09 9.02 -3.89
C LEU A 69 -0.89 10.50 -3.56
N ALA A 70 -0.90 11.37 -4.57
CA ALA A 70 -0.80 12.82 -4.38
C ALA A 70 -2.01 13.37 -3.58
N VAL A 71 -3.21 12.91 -3.87
CA VAL A 71 -4.41 13.27 -3.09
C VAL A 71 -4.28 12.83 -1.64
N LEU A 72 -3.82 11.60 -1.40
CA LEU A 72 -3.59 11.12 -0.03
C LEU A 72 -2.51 11.94 0.71
N LEU A 73 -1.45 12.37 0.02
CA LEU A 73 -0.45 13.27 0.56
C LEU A 73 -1.07 14.59 1.03
N VAL A 74 -1.89 15.23 0.20
CA VAL A 74 -2.57 16.49 0.52
C VAL A 74 -3.53 16.32 1.71
N LEU A 75 -4.32 15.23 1.72
CA LEU A 75 -5.23 14.93 2.82
C LEU A 75 -4.47 14.72 4.14
N ASN A 76 -3.39 13.95 4.12
CA ASN A 76 -2.56 13.72 5.30
C ASN A 76 -1.86 14.98 5.79
N PHE A 77 -1.39 15.83 4.87
CA PHE A 77 -0.85 17.14 5.22
C PHE A 77 -1.89 18.01 5.93
N PHE A 78 -3.13 18.04 5.43
CA PHE A 78 -4.23 18.78 6.05
C PHE A 78 -4.58 18.24 7.45
N VAL A 79 -4.58 16.92 7.62
CA VAL A 79 -4.77 16.30 8.95
C VAL A 79 -3.62 16.67 9.89
N ALA A 80 -2.37 16.60 9.41
CA ALA A 80 -1.20 16.99 10.19
C ALA A 80 -1.25 18.47 10.63
N TRP A 81 -1.68 19.34 9.72
CA TRP A 81 -1.87 20.76 10.01
C TRP A 81 -2.93 21.00 11.08
N LYS A 82 -4.08 20.31 11.00
CA LYS A 82 -5.14 20.38 12.02
C LYS A 82 -4.70 19.87 13.41
N ILE A 83 -3.90 18.83 13.46
CA ILE A 83 -3.37 18.29 14.72
C ILE A 83 -2.37 19.26 15.32
N GLY A 84 -1.62 19.99 14.50
CA GLY A 84 -0.45 20.80 14.86
C GLY A 84 0.85 20.07 14.55
N LEU A 85 1.60 20.62 13.61
CA LEU A 85 2.86 20.02 13.14
C LEU A 85 3.89 19.86 14.26
N THR A 86 4.00 20.86 15.13
CA THR A 86 4.88 20.81 16.29
C THR A 86 4.51 19.68 17.24
N GLN A 87 3.23 19.53 17.55
CA GLN A 87 2.74 18.45 18.41
C GLN A 87 3.05 17.06 17.84
N LEU A 88 2.89 16.88 16.53
CA LEU A 88 3.25 15.64 15.86
C LEU A 88 4.76 15.37 15.93
N LEU A 89 5.58 16.37 15.62
CA LEU A 89 7.04 16.25 15.65
C LEU A 89 7.55 15.93 17.04
N ASP A 90 7.07 16.62 18.07
CA ASP A 90 7.44 16.38 19.46
C ASP A 90 7.06 14.96 19.91
N TRP A 91 5.87 14.49 19.51
CA TRP A 91 5.46 13.14 19.82
C TRP A 91 6.35 12.11 19.10
N PHE A 92 6.66 12.32 17.82
CA PHE A 92 7.51 11.41 17.04
C PHE A 92 8.93 11.35 17.59
N THR A 93 9.52 12.47 17.96
CA THR A 93 10.86 12.52 18.55
C THR A 93 10.89 11.84 19.92
N SER A 94 9.89 12.09 20.76
CA SER A 94 9.78 11.46 22.09
C SER A 94 9.56 9.95 22.03
N LYS A 95 8.95 9.45 20.96
CA LYS A 95 8.62 8.02 20.74
C LYS A 95 9.48 7.36 19.64
N SER A 96 10.64 7.94 19.34
CA SER A 96 11.54 7.45 18.29
C SER A 96 11.86 5.94 18.39
N LYS A 97 11.96 5.39 19.60
CA LYS A 97 12.15 3.95 19.82
C LYS A 97 11.05 3.11 19.20
N ILE A 98 9.78 3.57 19.24
CA ILE A 98 8.64 2.86 18.62
C ILE A 98 8.85 2.79 17.11
N PHE A 99 9.25 3.88 16.48
CA PHE A 99 9.50 3.92 15.03
C PHE A 99 10.64 3.01 14.64
N ILE A 100 11.77 3.12 15.31
CA ILE A 100 12.96 2.30 15.02
C ILE A 100 12.64 0.82 15.19
N THR A 101 11.98 0.44 16.29
CA THR A 101 11.62 -0.97 16.54
C THR A 101 10.63 -1.48 15.49
N THR A 102 9.61 -0.67 15.15
CA THR A 102 8.62 -1.04 14.13
C THR A 102 9.29 -1.27 12.78
N GLU A 103 10.18 -0.34 12.40
CA GLU A 103 10.87 -0.41 11.12
C GLU A 103 11.83 -1.59 11.05
N LEU A 104 12.57 -1.84 12.13
CA LEU A 104 13.48 -2.98 12.22
C LEU A 104 12.74 -4.32 12.11
N VAL A 105 11.64 -4.48 12.86
CA VAL A 105 10.82 -5.70 12.79
C VAL A 105 10.22 -5.86 11.40
N PHE A 106 9.70 -4.78 10.82
CA PHE A 106 9.16 -4.80 9.46
C PHE A 106 10.23 -5.21 8.45
N LEU A 107 11.41 -4.59 8.49
CA LEU A 107 12.51 -4.88 7.58
C LEU A 107 12.96 -6.34 7.69
N LEU A 108 13.17 -6.83 8.91
CA LEU A 108 13.57 -8.22 9.13
C LEU A 108 12.54 -9.22 8.58
N THR A 109 11.26 -8.97 8.85
CA THR A 109 10.17 -9.81 8.34
C THR A 109 10.07 -9.73 6.81
N PHE A 110 10.21 -8.54 6.24
CA PHE A 110 10.18 -8.34 4.79
C PHE A 110 11.35 -9.04 4.09
N VAL A 111 12.56 -8.93 4.63
CA VAL A 111 13.75 -9.66 4.14
C VAL A 111 13.54 -11.16 4.25
N PHE A 112 13.07 -11.63 5.40
CA PHE A 112 12.81 -13.07 5.61
C PHE A 112 11.87 -13.63 4.53
N TRP A 113 10.72 -13.00 4.31
CA TRP A 113 9.77 -13.45 3.30
C TRP A 113 10.30 -13.30 1.86
N ALA A 114 11.10 -12.27 1.58
CA ALA A 114 11.75 -12.12 0.29
C ALA A 114 12.74 -13.26 0.01
N VAL A 115 13.51 -13.69 1.03
CA VAL A 115 14.42 -14.84 0.93
C VAL A 115 13.64 -16.14 0.73
N VAL A 116 12.57 -16.37 1.51
CA VAL A 116 11.69 -17.54 1.36
C VAL A 116 11.12 -17.59 -0.07
N ARG A 117 10.66 -16.44 -0.60
CA ARG A 117 10.13 -16.38 -1.96
C ARG A 117 11.20 -16.60 -3.02
N ALA A 118 12.40 -16.06 -2.82
CA ALA A 118 13.53 -16.28 -3.72
C ALA A 118 14.01 -17.73 -3.74
N ALA A 119 13.91 -18.43 -2.61
CA ALA A 119 14.26 -19.86 -2.51
C ALA A 119 13.24 -20.77 -3.21
N ASN A 120 11.99 -20.30 -3.43
CA ASN A 120 10.96 -21.03 -4.18
C ASN A 120 10.32 -20.11 -5.24
N PRO A 121 11.03 -19.86 -6.36
CA PRO A 121 10.58 -18.93 -7.40
C PRO A 121 9.48 -19.50 -8.30
N ASP A 122 9.26 -20.81 -8.28
CA ASP A 122 8.36 -21.50 -9.20
C ASP A 122 6.91 -21.05 -9.02
N ILE A 123 6.22 -20.91 -10.15
CA ILE A 123 4.78 -20.57 -10.23
C ILE A 123 3.91 -21.81 -10.55
N ILE A 124 4.53 -23.00 -10.64
CA ILE A 124 3.89 -24.20 -11.20
C ILE A 124 2.94 -24.87 -10.19
N HIS A 125 3.04 -24.59 -8.90
CA HIS A 125 2.24 -25.26 -7.88
C HIS A 125 1.13 -24.37 -7.34
N THR A 126 -0.02 -24.99 -7.03
CA THR A 126 -1.20 -24.36 -6.46
C THR A 126 -1.79 -23.25 -7.37
N GLU A 127 -2.46 -22.27 -6.78
CA GLU A 127 -3.16 -21.17 -7.46
C GLU A 127 -2.23 -20.09 -8.02
N LYS A 128 -0.92 -20.18 -7.82
CA LYS A 128 0.07 -19.16 -8.27
C LYS A 128 -0.01 -18.85 -9.75
N PHE A 129 -0.33 -19.86 -10.57
CA PHE A 129 -0.47 -19.70 -12.02
C PHE A 129 -1.68 -18.81 -12.36
N MET A 130 -2.78 -19.05 -11.68
CA MET A 130 -4.01 -18.29 -11.85
C MET A 130 -3.86 -16.86 -11.31
N GLU A 131 -3.26 -16.70 -10.13
CA GLU A 131 -2.97 -15.38 -9.57
C GLU A 131 -2.11 -14.53 -10.51
N MET A 132 -1.07 -15.13 -11.12
CA MET A 132 -0.23 -14.44 -12.09
C MET A 132 -0.99 -14.04 -13.34
N ALA A 133 -1.93 -14.88 -13.82
CA ALA A 133 -2.79 -14.54 -14.94
C ALA A 133 -3.72 -13.38 -14.62
N PHE A 134 -4.33 -13.34 -13.43
CA PHE A 134 -5.15 -12.23 -12.98
C PHE A 134 -4.35 -10.94 -12.79
N ILE A 135 -3.16 -10.99 -12.19
CA ILE A 135 -2.28 -9.83 -12.08
C ILE A 135 -1.97 -9.27 -13.47
N ASN A 136 -1.63 -10.12 -14.44
CA ASN A 136 -1.39 -9.69 -15.82
C ASN A 136 -2.65 -9.14 -16.50
N GLY A 137 -3.82 -9.73 -16.24
CA GLY A 137 -5.11 -9.23 -16.71
C GLY A 137 -5.37 -7.82 -16.19
N ILE A 138 -5.19 -7.59 -14.88
CA ILE A 138 -5.33 -6.27 -14.26
C ILE A 138 -4.36 -5.26 -14.88
N LEU A 139 -3.08 -5.62 -15.02
CA LEU A 139 -2.06 -4.72 -15.57
C LEU A 139 -2.32 -4.31 -17.04
N LYS A 140 -2.99 -5.16 -17.81
CA LYS A 140 -3.31 -4.90 -19.22
C LYS A 140 -4.66 -4.24 -19.43
N SER A 141 -5.56 -4.32 -18.46
CA SER A 141 -6.92 -3.76 -18.60
C SER A 141 -6.88 -2.25 -18.36
N PRO A 142 -7.49 -1.45 -19.25
CA PRO A 142 -7.51 0.02 -19.11
C PRO A 142 -8.49 0.52 -18.04
N SER A 143 -9.37 -0.37 -17.55
CA SER A 143 -10.43 -0.05 -16.58
C SER A 143 -10.65 -1.21 -15.61
N ILE A 144 -11.35 -0.92 -14.52
CA ILE A 144 -11.81 -1.92 -13.54
C ILE A 144 -13.34 -2.03 -13.66
N PRO A 145 -13.92 -3.25 -13.68
CA PRO A 145 -13.27 -4.55 -13.49
C PRO A 145 -12.39 -4.95 -14.69
N PRO A 146 -11.26 -5.64 -14.44
CA PRO A 146 -10.34 -6.03 -15.50
C PRO A 146 -10.92 -7.16 -16.36
N GLN A 147 -10.43 -7.27 -17.60
CA GLN A 147 -10.84 -8.34 -18.51
C GLN A 147 -10.26 -9.68 -18.08
N ASP A 148 -11.07 -10.73 -18.25
CA ASP A 148 -10.66 -12.09 -17.97
C ASP A 148 -9.61 -12.57 -18.99
N PRO A 149 -8.44 -13.06 -18.55
CA PRO A 149 -7.37 -13.50 -19.45
C PRO A 149 -7.72 -14.79 -20.23
N TRP A 150 -8.72 -15.56 -19.79
CA TRP A 150 -9.15 -16.79 -20.45
C TRP A 150 -10.47 -16.64 -21.20
N LEU A 151 -11.34 -15.73 -20.74
CA LEU A 151 -12.68 -15.57 -21.32
C LEU A 151 -12.80 -14.18 -21.96
N SER A 152 -12.44 -14.10 -23.23
CA SER A 152 -12.47 -12.85 -24.00
C SER A 152 -13.85 -12.21 -23.99
N GLY A 153 -13.89 -10.91 -23.73
CA GLY A 153 -15.11 -10.11 -23.68
C GLY A 153 -15.85 -10.12 -22.33
N TYR A 154 -15.36 -10.85 -21.36
CA TYR A 154 -15.91 -10.87 -20.01
C TYR A 154 -14.92 -10.25 -19.00
N SER A 155 -15.47 -9.69 -17.93
CA SER A 155 -14.66 -9.24 -16.79
C SER A 155 -14.29 -10.43 -15.92
N ILE A 156 -13.17 -10.32 -15.20
CA ILE A 156 -12.79 -11.30 -14.17
C ILE A 156 -13.94 -11.40 -13.17
N SER A 157 -14.50 -12.59 -13.05
CA SER A 157 -15.61 -12.92 -12.15
C SER A 157 -15.21 -14.12 -11.29
N TYR A 158 -14.14 -13.93 -10.52
CA TYR A 158 -13.63 -14.96 -9.63
C TYR A 158 -13.92 -14.53 -8.20
N TYR A 159 -14.77 -15.32 -7.51
CA TYR A 159 -15.46 -15.05 -6.23
C TYR A 159 -16.53 -13.96 -6.30
#